data_029af0738c033b26c2db5570c78ee043
#
_entry.id   029af0738c033b26c2db5570c78ee043
#
_cell.length_a   1.000
_cell.length_b   1.000
_cell.length_c   1.000
_cell.angle_alpha   90.00
_cell.angle_beta   90.00
_cell.angle_gamma   90.00
#
_symmetry.space_group_name_H-M   'P 1'
#
loop_
_entity.id
_entity.type
_entity.pdbx_description
1 polymer ?
#
loop_
_entity_poly.entity_id
_entity_poly.type
_entity_poly.pdbx_seq_one_letter_code
_entity_poly.pdbx_strand_id
1 'polypeptide(L)'
;VHIVHLGTAEAARLLQGHRATGETAPHYLAFDSDDFERMGASLKVAPAVKGPGNKEELWALLAHGVIDFVASDHAPCPAHEKQTGSIWTDYGGIPGVGTFLPYMISEGYLQGRLSLQRLLQVTAGRPAERYSLDHRKGSIAVGKDADLVWIDPTAEWTVEGRRFLSKGKVTPFEGMRFRGKVMKTMVRGRIVYDCEDGILVQPGYGEWLRRQAVC
;
A
#
# COMPACT_ATOMS: atom_id res chain seq x y z
N VAL A 1 -1.91 -20.88 3.94
CA VAL A 1 -0.96 -19.95 4.60
C VAL A 1 -0.91 -18.66 3.80
N HIS A 2 -0.66 -17.51 4.47
CA HIS A 2 -0.39 -16.23 3.85
C HIS A 2 0.87 -15.63 4.47
N ILE A 3 1.79 -15.17 3.64
CA ILE A 3 3.06 -14.55 4.05
C ILE A 3 2.92 -13.06 3.86
N VAL A 4 3.03 -12.32 4.95
CA VAL A 4 2.95 -10.84 4.96
C VAL A 4 4.32 -10.22 4.66
N HIS A 5 4.34 -8.96 4.22
CA HIS A 5 5.51 -8.09 4.02
C HIS A 5 6.74 -8.80 3.41
N LEU A 6 6.55 -9.45 2.25
CA LEU A 6 7.65 -10.02 1.47
C LEU A 6 8.63 -8.92 1.06
N GLY A 7 9.74 -8.84 1.77
CA GLY A 7 10.78 -7.83 1.54
C GLY A 7 11.91 -8.28 0.62
N THR A 8 11.92 -9.57 0.17
CA THR A 8 12.94 -10.10 -0.75
C THR A 8 12.31 -10.85 -1.90
N ALA A 9 12.90 -10.71 -3.09
CA ALA A 9 12.53 -11.47 -4.27
C ALA A 9 12.80 -12.98 -4.08
N GLU A 10 13.85 -13.34 -3.35
CA GLU A 10 14.17 -14.72 -3.01
C GLU A 10 13.03 -15.37 -2.21
N ALA A 11 12.56 -14.72 -1.12
CA ALA A 11 11.45 -15.22 -0.32
C ALA A 11 10.15 -15.31 -1.15
N ALA A 12 9.90 -14.35 -2.03
CA ALA A 12 8.73 -14.38 -2.90
C ALA A 12 8.74 -15.57 -3.88
N ARG A 13 9.90 -15.92 -4.43
CA ARG A 13 10.05 -17.09 -5.32
C ARG A 13 9.73 -18.40 -4.61
N LEU A 14 9.95 -18.51 -3.30
CA LEU A 14 9.61 -19.70 -2.52
C LEU A 14 8.10 -19.96 -2.44
N LEU A 15 7.25 -19.00 -2.79
CA LEU A 15 5.80 -19.25 -2.87
C LEU A 15 5.41 -20.12 -4.06
N GLN A 16 6.23 -20.14 -5.12
CA GLN A 16 5.91 -20.88 -6.33
C GLN A 16 5.85 -22.38 -6.05
N GLY A 17 4.77 -23.02 -6.51
CA GLY A 17 4.53 -24.46 -6.30
C GLY A 17 3.95 -24.80 -4.92
N HIS A 18 3.72 -23.83 -4.04
CA HIS A 18 3.13 -24.05 -2.73
C HIS A 18 1.70 -23.50 -2.61
N ARG A 19 0.90 -24.09 -1.71
CA ARG A 19 -0.43 -23.57 -1.34
C ARG A 19 -0.30 -22.39 -0.36
N ALA A 20 0.40 -21.36 -0.78
CA ALA A 20 0.62 -20.14 -0.01
C ALA A 20 0.37 -18.93 -0.90
N THR A 21 -0.09 -17.85 -0.30
CA THR A 21 -0.17 -16.53 -0.91
C THR A 21 0.79 -15.59 -0.19
N GLY A 22 1.19 -14.51 -0.85
CA GLY A 22 2.08 -13.53 -0.25
C GLY A 22 1.80 -12.10 -0.68
N GLU A 23 2.06 -11.18 0.21
CA GLU A 23 1.95 -9.75 -0.04
C GLU A 23 3.28 -9.03 0.18
N THR A 24 3.50 -7.97 -0.56
CA THR A 24 4.58 -7.00 -0.34
C THR A 24 4.00 -5.64 0.04
N ALA A 25 4.84 -4.64 0.20
CA ALA A 25 4.42 -3.29 0.56
C ALA A 25 5.14 -2.24 -0.31
N PRO A 26 4.56 -1.02 -0.46
CA PRO A 26 5.13 0.04 -1.28
C PRO A 26 6.58 0.38 -0.95
N HIS A 27 6.97 0.35 0.32
CA HIS A 27 8.33 0.68 0.72
C HIS A 27 9.37 -0.34 0.27
N TYR A 28 9.03 -1.64 0.12
CA TYR A 28 9.93 -2.65 -0.48
C TYR A 28 10.06 -2.49 -2.00
N LEU A 29 9.05 -1.91 -2.64
CA LEU A 29 9.05 -1.59 -4.06
C LEU A 29 9.71 -0.24 -4.38
N ALA A 30 9.88 0.63 -3.35
CA ALA A 30 10.39 1.98 -3.49
C ALA A 30 11.86 2.12 -3.11
N PHE A 31 12.27 1.46 -2.03
CA PHE A 31 13.53 1.73 -1.34
C PHE A 31 14.42 0.49 -1.23
N ASP A 32 15.72 0.74 -1.08
CA ASP A 32 16.75 -0.26 -0.84
C ASP A 32 17.66 0.12 0.34
N SER A 33 18.74 -0.65 0.56
CA SER A 33 19.66 -0.39 1.66
C SER A 33 20.40 0.93 1.55
N ASP A 34 20.69 1.42 0.34
CA ASP A 34 21.36 2.69 0.14
C ASP A 34 20.45 3.86 0.53
N ASP A 35 19.16 3.71 0.25
CA ASP A 35 18.12 4.62 0.74
C ASP A 35 18.04 4.61 2.27
N PHE A 36 18.14 3.42 2.89
CA PHE A 36 18.13 3.29 4.34
C PHE A 36 19.35 3.97 4.99
N GLU A 37 20.52 3.84 4.42
CA GLU A 37 21.73 4.54 4.91
C GLU A 37 21.54 6.06 4.90
N ARG A 38 20.89 6.59 3.86
CA ARG A 38 20.62 8.03 3.71
C ARG A 38 19.50 8.52 4.61
N MET A 39 18.42 7.74 4.75
CA MET A 39 17.18 8.14 5.43
C MET A 39 17.12 7.74 6.91
N GLY A 40 17.92 6.77 7.31
CA GLY A 40 17.98 6.28 8.68
C GLY A 40 16.64 5.81 9.23
N ALA A 41 16.31 6.22 10.43
CA ALA A 41 15.12 5.80 11.16
C ALA A 41 13.80 6.05 10.42
N SER A 42 13.71 7.05 9.52
CA SER A 42 12.49 7.33 8.76
C SER A 42 12.08 6.16 7.85
N LEU A 43 13.06 5.36 7.39
CA LEU A 43 12.86 4.16 6.58
C LEU A 43 13.02 2.86 7.39
N LYS A 44 13.20 2.93 8.70
CA LYS A 44 13.27 1.71 9.51
C LYS A 44 11.95 0.96 9.50
N VAL A 45 11.95 -0.24 8.95
CA VAL A 45 10.83 -1.18 8.84
C VAL A 45 11.29 -2.59 9.23
N ALA A 46 10.36 -3.47 9.51
CA ALA A 46 10.64 -4.89 9.80
C ALA A 46 9.68 -5.78 8.98
N PRO A 47 10.25 -6.62 8.10
CA PRO A 47 11.66 -6.81 7.72
C PRO A 47 12.33 -5.56 7.14
N ALA A 48 13.64 -5.43 7.29
CA ALA A 48 14.38 -4.31 6.71
C ALA A 48 14.39 -4.39 5.16
N VAL A 49 14.45 -3.23 4.49
CA VAL A 49 14.69 -3.15 3.04
C VAL A 49 16.02 -3.82 2.67
N LYS A 50 16.15 -4.30 1.44
CA LYS A 50 17.28 -5.09 0.98
C LYS A 50 18.15 -4.31 0.01
N GLY A 51 19.28 -4.93 -0.39
CA GLY A 51 20.25 -4.31 -1.29
C GLY A 51 19.68 -3.93 -2.65
N PRO A 52 20.46 -3.11 -3.41
CA PRO A 52 20.10 -2.69 -4.77
C PRO A 52 19.73 -3.86 -5.68
N GLY A 53 18.77 -3.65 -6.58
CA GLY A 53 18.28 -4.66 -7.51
C GLY A 53 17.10 -5.48 -6.97
N ASN A 54 16.96 -5.61 -5.65
CA ASN A 54 15.84 -6.39 -5.06
C ASN A 54 14.46 -5.79 -5.36
N LYS A 55 14.33 -4.47 -5.35
CA LYS A 55 13.06 -3.79 -5.64
C LYS A 55 12.60 -4.00 -7.08
N GLU A 56 13.51 -3.99 -8.04
CA GLU A 56 13.22 -4.27 -9.46
C GLU A 56 12.72 -5.70 -9.63
N GLU A 57 13.34 -6.65 -8.95
CA GLU A 57 12.91 -8.04 -8.95
C GLU A 57 11.54 -8.22 -8.29
N LEU A 58 11.27 -7.55 -7.17
CA LEU A 58 9.95 -7.56 -6.52
C LEU A 58 8.86 -7.00 -7.45
N TRP A 59 9.13 -5.91 -8.19
CA TRP A 59 8.21 -5.39 -9.20
C TRP A 59 7.93 -6.42 -10.30
N ALA A 60 8.95 -7.10 -10.80
CA ALA A 60 8.78 -8.15 -11.80
C ALA A 60 7.93 -9.32 -11.26
N LEU A 61 8.20 -9.79 -10.06
CA LEU A 61 7.44 -10.87 -9.43
C LEU A 61 5.98 -10.47 -9.15
N LEU A 62 5.74 -9.21 -8.77
CA LEU A 62 4.40 -8.66 -8.61
C LEU A 62 3.67 -8.61 -9.95
N ALA A 63 4.32 -8.12 -11.01
CA ALA A 63 3.74 -8.04 -12.35
C ALA A 63 3.36 -9.42 -12.92
N HIS A 64 4.21 -10.43 -12.71
CA HIS A 64 3.99 -11.80 -13.17
C HIS A 64 3.08 -12.65 -12.26
N GLY A 65 2.62 -12.12 -11.13
CA GLY A 65 1.65 -12.81 -10.28
C GLY A 65 2.23 -13.81 -9.29
N VAL A 66 3.54 -13.81 -9.07
CA VAL A 66 4.20 -14.59 -8.01
C VAL A 66 3.87 -14.00 -6.63
N ILE A 67 3.91 -12.67 -6.52
CA ILE A 67 3.37 -11.95 -5.35
C ILE A 67 1.90 -11.66 -5.65
N ASP A 68 1.01 -12.07 -4.76
CA ASP A 68 -0.44 -12.00 -5.00
C ASP A 68 -0.94 -10.55 -5.01
N PHE A 69 -0.57 -9.75 -4.01
CA PHE A 69 -1.03 -8.36 -3.86
C PHE A 69 -0.06 -7.49 -3.06
N VAL A 70 -0.42 -6.22 -2.92
CA VAL A 70 0.31 -5.24 -2.13
C VAL A 70 -0.56 -4.79 -0.97
N ALA A 71 0.00 -4.73 0.24
CA ALA A 71 -0.63 -4.14 1.42
C ALA A 71 0.10 -2.86 1.84
N SER A 72 -0.57 -2.01 2.63
CA SER A 72 0.03 -0.75 3.07
C SER A 72 1.12 -0.92 4.11
N ASP A 73 1.10 -2.01 4.85
CA ASP A 73 1.94 -2.27 6.02
C ASP A 73 1.99 -1.05 6.97
N HIS A 74 0.79 -0.51 7.27
CA HIS A 74 0.61 0.75 7.98
C HIS A 74 0.94 0.62 9.47
N ALA A 75 2.12 1.06 9.87
CA ALA A 75 2.61 1.03 11.24
C ALA A 75 3.21 2.39 11.65
N PRO A 76 2.35 3.43 11.85
CA PRO A 76 2.81 4.76 12.22
C PRO A 76 3.17 4.86 13.70
N CYS A 77 4.11 5.74 14.03
CA CYS A 77 4.41 6.13 15.41
C CYS A 77 4.62 7.64 15.53
N PRO A 78 4.58 8.21 16.74
CA PRO A 78 5.00 9.59 16.98
C PRO A 78 6.47 9.82 16.60
N ALA A 79 6.83 11.04 16.20
CA ALA A 79 8.19 11.36 15.75
C ALA A 79 9.28 11.04 16.79
N HIS A 80 8.99 11.25 18.07
CA HIS A 80 9.96 10.98 19.16
C HIS A 80 10.29 9.50 19.32
N GLU A 81 9.42 8.59 18.87
CA GLU A 81 9.71 7.14 18.87
C GLU A 81 10.60 6.71 17.70
N LYS A 82 10.67 7.53 16.64
CA LYS A 82 11.58 7.33 15.50
C LYS A 82 12.88 8.11 15.61
N GLN A 83 13.03 8.97 16.57
CA GLN A 83 14.18 9.86 16.75
C GLN A 83 14.75 9.73 18.16
N THR A 84 14.99 8.49 18.59
CA THR A 84 15.49 8.20 19.93
C THR A 84 17.01 8.40 20.05
N GLY A 85 17.71 8.62 18.94
CA GLY A 85 19.16 8.75 18.86
C GLY A 85 19.88 7.43 18.58
N SER A 86 19.17 6.32 18.47
CA SER A 86 19.73 5.01 18.12
C SER A 86 18.78 4.23 17.24
N ILE A 87 19.30 3.73 16.13
CA ILE A 87 18.51 2.87 15.23
C ILE A 87 17.98 1.61 15.93
N TRP A 88 18.60 1.17 16.99
CA TRP A 88 18.15 -0.01 17.74
C TRP A 88 16.90 0.26 18.58
N THR A 89 16.73 1.47 19.08
CA THR A 89 15.58 1.88 19.90
C THR A 89 14.51 2.60 19.10
N ASP A 90 14.82 3.09 17.88
CA ASP A 90 13.85 3.70 17.00
C ASP A 90 12.75 2.70 16.59
N TYR A 91 11.51 3.17 16.52
CA TYR A 91 10.37 2.36 16.12
C TYR A 91 10.50 1.86 14.67
N GLY A 92 10.27 0.55 14.46
CA GLY A 92 10.26 -0.08 13.13
C GLY A 92 8.84 -0.08 12.54
N GLY A 93 8.57 0.83 11.61
CA GLY A 93 7.28 0.94 10.94
C GLY A 93 7.06 2.34 10.35
N ILE A 94 6.19 2.47 9.37
CA ILE A 94 5.89 3.71 8.65
C ILE A 94 4.40 3.90 8.42
N PRO A 95 3.90 5.14 8.22
CA PRO A 95 2.52 5.41 7.84
C PRO A 95 2.30 5.10 6.35
N GLY A 96 1.92 3.86 6.01
CA GLY A 96 1.78 3.39 4.63
C GLY A 96 0.44 3.73 3.94
N VAL A 97 -0.68 3.90 4.67
CA VAL A 97 -2.02 4.07 4.06
C VAL A 97 -2.10 5.29 3.15
N GLY A 98 -1.49 6.42 3.55
CA GLY A 98 -1.57 7.67 2.78
C GLY A 98 -0.80 7.64 1.46
N THR A 99 0.17 6.75 1.31
CA THR A 99 1.03 6.62 0.13
C THR A 99 0.76 5.36 -0.69
N PHE A 100 0.06 4.36 -0.13
CA PHE A 100 -0.15 3.05 -0.74
C PHE A 100 -0.71 3.16 -2.18
N LEU A 101 -1.97 3.57 -2.32
CA LEU A 101 -2.61 3.62 -3.63
C LEU A 101 -1.97 4.66 -4.56
N PRO A 102 -1.66 5.89 -4.11
CA PRO A 102 -0.96 6.85 -4.95
C PRO A 102 0.39 6.38 -5.49
N TYR A 103 1.21 5.71 -4.68
CA TYR A 103 2.47 5.14 -5.11
C TYR A 103 2.26 4.04 -6.18
N MET A 104 1.31 3.14 -5.96
CA MET A 104 0.99 2.07 -6.91
C MET A 104 0.46 2.60 -8.25
N ILE A 105 -0.25 3.73 -8.23
CA ILE A 105 -0.68 4.42 -9.45
C ILE A 105 0.52 5.07 -10.13
N SER A 106 1.27 5.92 -9.42
CA SER A 106 2.41 6.67 -9.96
C SER A 106 3.49 5.73 -10.50
N GLU A 107 4.02 4.87 -9.64
CA GLU A 107 5.20 4.06 -9.95
C GLU A 107 4.85 2.71 -10.57
N GLY A 108 3.69 2.17 -10.24
CA GLY A 108 3.24 0.91 -10.81
C GLY A 108 2.63 1.07 -12.21
N TYR A 109 1.52 1.77 -12.29
CA TYR A 109 0.74 1.86 -13.53
C TYR A 109 1.27 2.92 -14.50
N LEU A 110 1.45 4.17 -14.05
CA LEU A 110 1.83 5.27 -14.94
C LEU A 110 3.29 5.19 -15.43
N GLN A 111 4.15 4.45 -14.73
CA GLN A 111 5.50 4.09 -15.20
C GLN A 111 5.51 2.79 -16.04
N GLY A 112 4.37 2.15 -16.26
CA GLY A 112 4.26 0.97 -17.11
C GLY A 112 4.78 -0.34 -16.49
N ARG A 113 5.08 -0.38 -15.18
CA ARG A 113 5.48 -1.61 -14.48
C ARG A 113 4.33 -2.59 -14.32
N LEU A 114 3.10 -2.08 -14.20
CA LEU A 114 1.87 -2.88 -14.12
C LEU A 114 0.88 -2.42 -15.18
N SER A 115 0.16 -3.36 -15.79
CA SER A 115 -1.06 -3.03 -16.52
C SER A 115 -2.14 -2.51 -15.57
N LEU A 116 -3.12 -1.76 -16.07
CA LEU A 116 -4.27 -1.31 -15.26
C LEU A 116 -4.99 -2.50 -14.63
N GLN A 117 -5.18 -3.58 -15.38
CA GLN A 117 -5.79 -4.81 -14.87
C GLN A 117 -5.00 -5.38 -13.70
N ARG A 118 -3.66 -5.44 -13.82
CA ARG A 118 -2.81 -5.96 -12.74
C ARG A 118 -2.81 -5.03 -11.52
N LEU A 119 -2.78 -3.71 -11.72
CA LEU A 119 -2.96 -2.74 -10.62
C LEU A 119 -4.24 -3.04 -9.84
N LEU A 120 -5.39 -3.16 -10.51
CA LEU A 120 -6.67 -3.44 -9.86
C LEU A 120 -6.68 -4.79 -9.13
N GLN A 121 -6.04 -5.81 -9.71
CA GLN A 121 -5.89 -7.11 -9.05
C GLN A 121 -5.09 -7.00 -7.75
N VAL A 122 -3.92 -6.37 -7.78
CA VAL A 122 -3.01 -6.34 -6.61
C VAL A 122 -3.43 -5.36 -5.52
N THR A 123 -4.29 -4.39 -5.83
CA THR A 123 -4.75 -3.39 -4.85
C THR A 123 -6.18 -3.63 -4.34
N ALA A 124 -6.99 -4.43 -5.05
CA ALA A 124 -8.39 -4.63 -4.70
C ALA A 124 -8.86 -6.09 -4.87
N GLY A 125 -8.71 -6.69 -6.06
CA GLY A 125 -9.27 -8.01 -6.36
C GLY A 125 -8.67 -9.12 -5.51
N ARG A 126 -7.36 -9.29 -5.55
CA ARG A 126 -6.65 -10.34 -4.81
C ARG A 126 -6.77 -10.22 -3.29
N PRO A 127 -6.68 -9.01 -2.67
CA PRO A 127 -7.01 -8.86 -1.25
C PRO A 127 -8.43 -9.33 -0.93
N ALA A 128 -9.43 -8.95 -1.75
CA ALA A 128 -10.81 -9.35 -1.52
C ALA A 128 -10.98 -10.88 -1.59
N GLU A 129 -10.40 -11.54 -2.59
CA GLU A 129 -10.38 -13.01 -2.73
C GLU A 129 -9.70 -13.67 -1.52
N ARG A 130 -8.51 -13.17 -1.14
CA ARG A 130 -7.71 -13.75 -0.05
C ARG A 130 -8.44 -13.73 1.29
N TYR A 131 -9.20 -12.67 1.55
CA TYR A 131 -9.94 -12.50 2.80
C TYR A 131 -11.43 -12.92 2.70
N SER A 132 -11.84 -13.58 1.60
CA SER A 132 -13.22 -14.03 1.35
C SER A 132 -14.24 -12.88 1.43
N LEU A 133 -13.87 -11.73 0.88
CA LEU A 133 -14.69 -10.52 0.76
C LEU A 133 -15.11 -10.24 -0.68
N ASP A 134 -14.70 -11.08 -1.63
CA ASP A 134 -14.91 -10.90 -3.07
C ASP A 134 -16.39 -10.95 -3.49
N HIS A 135 -17.27 -11.49 -2.65
CA HIS A 135 -18.73 -11.41 -2.82
C HIS A 135 -19.27 -9.97 -2.70
N ARG A 136 -18.56 -9.07 -1.99
CA ARG A 136 -18.96 -7.66 -1.79
C ARG A 136 -17.95 -6.64 -2.34
N LYS A 137 -16.68 -6.98 -2.40
CA LYS A 137 -15.56 -6.06 -2.66
C LYS A 137 -14.70 -6.52 -3.85
N GLY A 138 -13.70 -5.73 -4.20
CA GLY A 138 -12.61 -6.11 -5.11
C GLY A 138 -12.87 -5.92 -6.59
N SER A 139 -14.12 -5.68 -7.01
CA SER A 139 -14.46 -5.39 -8.42
C SER A 139 -15.77 -4.63 -8.52
N ILE A 140 -15.97 -3.97 -9.66
CA ILE A 140 -17.23 -3.30 -10.00
C ILE A 140 -18.13 -4.35 -10.66
N ALA A 141 -19.20 -4.77 -9.97
CA ALA A 141 -20.19 -5.72 -10.47
C ALA A 141 -21.52 -5.51 -9.77
N VAL A 142 -22.60 -5.92 -10.43
CA VAL A 142 -23.96 -5.90 -9.84
C VAL A 142 -23.98 -6.78 -8.59
N GLY A 143 -24.56 -6.26 -7.50
CA GLY A 143 -24.63 -6.95 -6.20
C GLY A 143 -23.44 -6.69 -5.27
N LYS A 144 -22.38 -6.02 -5.73
CA LYS A 144 -21.27 -5.58 -4.88
C LYS A 144 -21.46 -4.17 -4.35
N ASP A 145 -20.75 -3.85 -3.28
CA ASP A 145 -20.75 -2.51 -2.71
C ASP A 145 -20.13 -1.52 -3.71
N ALA A 146 -20.74 -0.37 -3.87
CA ALA A 146 -20.20 0.72 -4.68
C ALA A 146 -19.10 1.46 -3.89
N ASP A 147 -17.93 0.80 -3.78
CA ASP A 147 -16.71 1.35 -3.23
C ASP A 147 -15.79 1.74 -4.39
N LEU A 148 -15.67 3.03 -4.67
CA LEU A 148 -15.03 3.55 -5.87
C LEU A 148 -14.02 4.63 -5.52
N VAL A 149 -12.96 4.73 -6.33
CA VAL A 149 -11.99 5.81 -6.25
C VAL A 149 -11.90 6.49 -7.62
N TRP A 150 -12.02 7.81 -7.66
CA TRP A 150 -11.76 8.63 -8.84
C TRP A 150 -10.34 9.17 -8.78
N ILE A 151 -9.62 9.00 -9.87
CA ILE A 151 -8.22 9.37 -9.99
C ILE A 151 -8.05 10.28 -11.21
N ASP A 152 -7.38 11.42 -11.02
CA ASP A 152 -6.84 12.20 -12.13
C ASP A 152 -5.42 11.68 -12.44
N PRO A 153 -5.20 10.99 -13.57
CA PRO A 153 -3.90 10.42 -13.90
C PRO A 153 -2.87 11.46 -14.32
N THR A 154 -3.29 12.71 -14.56
CA THR A 154 -2.41 13.81 -15.02
C THR A 154 -1.94 14.69 -13.88
N ALA A 155 -2.70 14.78 -12.80
CA ALA A 155 -2.37 15.63 -11.66
C ALA A 155 -1.11 15.13 -10.94
N GLU A 156 -0.21 16.05 -10.65
CA GLU A 156 0.99 15.81 -9.85
C GLU A 156 0.83 16.42 -8.45
N TRP A 157 1.44 15.78 -7.47
CA TRP A 157 1.44 16.28 -6.11
C TRP A 157 2.67 15.77 -5.35
N THR A 158 3.04 16.48 -4.29
CA THR A 158 4.19 16.12 -3.45
C THR A 158 3.70 15.51 -2.15
N VAL A 159 4.34 14.44 -1.71
CA VAL A 159 4.05 13.80 -0.43
C VAL A 159 4.50 14.72 0.71
N GLU A 160 3.57 15.05 1.58
CA GLU A 160 3.79 15.82 2.80
C GLU A 160 3.23 15.01 3.98
N GLY A 161 4.10 14.37 4.75
CA GLY A 161 3.69 13.53 5.89
C GLY A 161 2.83 14.28 6.92
N ARG A 162 3.07 15.59 7.09
CA ARG A 162 2.24 16.45 7.96
C ARG A 162 0.75 16.46 7.60
N ARG A 163 0.41 16.17 6.33
CA ARG A 163 -0.98 16.11 5.82
C ARG A 163 -1.64 14.75 6.02
N PHE A 164 -0.92 13.73 6.43
CA PHE A 164 -1.52 12.43 6.65
C PHE A 164 -2.56 12.49 7.78
N LEU A 165 -3.64 11.74 7.63
CA LEU A 165 -4.66 11.60 8.67
C LEU A 165 -4.19 10.70 9.82
N SER A 166 -3.15 9.90 9.59
CA SER A 166 -2.47 9.13 10.62
C SER A 166 -1.88 10.04 11.71
N LYS A 167 -1.82 9.56 12.95
CA LYS A 167 -1.14 10.26 14.07
C LYS A 167 0.37 10.34 13.84
N GLY A 168 0.99 9.27 13.33
CA GLY A 168 2.39 9.31 12.91
C GLY A 168 2.55 10.00 11.56
N LYS A 169 3.50 10.92 11.47
CA LYS A 169 3.70 11.81 10.32
C LYS A 169 5.05 11.58 9.61
N VAL A 170 5.97 10.86 10.25
CA VAL A 170 7.31 10.60 9.67
C VAL A 170 7.18 9.52 8.60
N THR A 171 7.54 9.85 7.37
CA THR A 171 7.44 8.94 6.22
C THR A 171 8.72 9.02 5.37
N PRO A 172 9.24 7.88 4.87
CA PRO A 172 10.35 7.90 3.93
C PRO A 172 9.97 8.46 2.56
N PHE A 173 8.67 8.59 2.27
CA PHE A 173 8.17 9.19 1.02
C PHE A 173 8.12 10.72 1.05
N GLU A 174 8.53 11.38 2.15
CA GLU A 174 8.50 12.84 2.28
C GLU A 174 9.19 13.53 1.11
N GLY A 175 8.52 14.51 0.50
CA GLY A 175 9.03 15.28 -0.64
C GLY A 175 9.00 14.55 -1.99
N MET A 176 8.63 13.28 -2.06
CA MET A 176 8.49 12.56 -3.33
C MET A 176 7.31 13.12 -4.14
N ARG A 177 7.53 13.26 -5.44
CA ARG A 177 6.46 13.67 -6.40
C ARG A 177 5.80 12.42 -6.95
N PHE A 178 4.48 12.36 -6.81
CA PHE A 178 3.64 11.33 -7.41
C PHE A 178 2.79 11.92 -8.52
N ARG A 179 2.57 11.16 -9.58
CA ARG A 179 1.59 11.43 -10.62
C ARG A 179 0.37 10.53 -10.42
N GLY A 180 -0.81 11.07 -10.67
CA GLY A 180 -2.06 10.42 -10.32
C GLY A 180 -2.53 10.82 -8.92
N LYS A 181 -3.62 11.59 -8.86
CA LYS A 181 -4.18 12.11 -7.62
C LYS A 181 -5.56 11.50 -7.38
N VAL A 182 -5.81 11.04 -6.17
CA VAL A 182 -7.15 10.64 -5.75
C VAL A 182 -8.01 11.90 -5.60
N MET A 183 -9.05 11.99 -6.41
CA MET A 183 -9.98 13.13 -6.42
C MET A 183 -11.15 12.88 -5.48
N LYS A 184 -11.75 11.69 -5.53
CA LYS A 184 -12.88 11.32 -4.69
C LYS A 184 -12.80 9.86 -4.26
N THR A 185 -13.38 9.56 -3.11
CA THR A 185 -13.59 8.19 -2.65
C THR A 185 -15.07 7.99 -2.29
N MET A 186 -15.64 6.90 -2.77
CA MET A 186 -17.00 6.48 -2.43
C MET A 186 -16.94 5.18 -1.64
N VAL A 187 -17.80 5.06 -0.62
CA VAL A 187 -18.00 3.83 0.14
C VAL A 187 -19.49 3.55 0.21
N ARG A 188 -19.90 2.38 -0.23
CA ARG A 188 -21.30 1.94 -0.29
C ARG A 188 -22.22 2.99 -0.94
N GLY A 189 -21.80 3.54 -2.08
CA GLY A 189 -22.57 4.50 -2.86
C GLY A 189 -22.57 5.95 -2.35
N ARG A 190 -21.87 6.26 -1.25
CA ARG A 190 -21.75 7.61 -0.70
C ARG A 190 -20.32 8.14 -0.86
N ILE A 191 -20.17 9.35 -1.37
CA ILE A 191 -18.87 10.05 -1.38
C ILE A 191 -18.45 10.32 0.07
N VAL A 192 -17.30 9.79 0.47
CA VAL A 192 -16.75 9.89 1.83
C VAL A 192 -15.55 10.83 1.91
N TYR A 193 -14.94 11.09 0.76
CA TYR A 193 -13.80 11.99 0.64
C TYR A 193 -13.84 12.71 -0.70
N ASP A 194 -13.49 13.99 -0.67
CA ASP A 194 -13.23 14.85 -1.82
C ASP A 194 -11.88 15.54 -1.63
N CYS A 195 -11.10 15.70 -2.69
CA CYS A 195 -9.75 16.29 -2.57
C CYS A 195 -9.76 17.79 -2.20
N GLU A 196 -10.88 18.49 -2.39
CA GLU A 196 -11.06 19.90 -2.04
C GLU A 196 -11.66 20.05 -0.64
N ASP A 197 -12.71 19.25 -0.35
CA ASP A 197 -13.50 19.38 0.89
C ASP A 197 -13.03 18.44 2.02
N GLY A 198 -12.16 17.47 1.73
CA GLY A 198 -11.67 16.48 2.69
C GLY A 198 -12.66 15.38 3.01
N ILE A 199 -12.77 14.98 4.28
CA ILE A 199 -13.67 13.91 4.73
C ILE A 199 -15.10 14.44 4.87
N LEU A 200 -16.05 13.79 4.17
CA LEU A 200 -17.47 14.20 4.05
C LEU A 200 -18.44 13.38 4.92
N VAL A 201 -17.93 12.51 5.78
CA VAL A 201 -18.76 11.67 6.65
C VAL A 201 -18.34 11.80 8.10
N GLN A 202 -19.29 11.57 9.00
CA GLN A 202 -19.02 11.57 10.44
C GLN A 202 -18.32 10.27 10.87
N PRO A 203 -17.55 10.29 11.97
CA PRO A 203 -17.02 9.08 12.59
C PRO A 203 -18.12 8.03 12.82
N GLY A 204 -17.79 6.76 12.60
CA GLY A 204 -18.75 5.65 12.74
C GLY A 204 -19.45 5.26 11.43
N TYR A 205 -19.18 5.93 10.30
CA TYR A 205 -19.72 5.52 9.00
C TYR A 205 -19.16 4.17 8.51
N GLY A 206 -17.97 3.78 8.93
CA GLY A 206 -17.34 2.51 8.59
C GLY A 206 -18.12 1.30 9.13
N GLU A 207 -18.00 0.17 8.44
CA GLU A 207 -18.57 -1.11 8.88
C GLU A 207 -17.46 -2.16 9.00
N TRP A 208 -17.57 -2.99 10.03
CA TRP A 208 -16.76 -4.20 10.14
C TRP A 208 -17.30 -5.26 9.16
N LEU A 209 -16.47 -5.65 8.19
CA LEU A 209 -16.80 -6.71 7.25
C LEU A 209 -16.35 -8.06 7.80
N ARG A 210 -17.31 -8.99 7.95
CA ARG A 210 -17.00 -10.37 8.28
C ARG A 210 -16.74 -11.15 6.99
N ARG A 211 -15.68 -11.95 6.98
CA ARG A 211 -15.48 -12.91 5.90
C ARG A 211 -16.62 -13.92 5.87
N GLN A 212 -16.98 -14.42 4.70
CA GLN A 212 -17.86 -15.57 4.61
C GLN A 212 -17.18 -16.80 5.22
N ALA A 213 -17.92 -17.61 5.97
CA ALA A 213 -17.44 -18.89 6.38
C ALA A 213 -17.20 -19.75 5.12
N VAL A 214 -15.99 -20.28 4.97
CA VAL A 214 -15.72 -21.29 3.94
C VAL A 214 -16.34 -22.59 4.47
N CYS A 215 -17.42 -23.03 3.83
CA CYS A 215 -18.01 -24.35 4.10
C CYS A 215 -17.08 -25.45 3.58
#